data_d69b04d7a20d740faf36ecc2465eb668
#
_entry.id   d69b04d7a20d740faf36ecc2465eb668
#
_cell.length_a   1.000
_cell.length_b   1.000
_cell.length_c   1.000
_cell.angle_alpha   90.00
_cell.angle_beta   90.00
_cell.angle_gamma   90.00
#
_symmetry.space_group_name_H-M   'P 1'
#
loop_
_entity.id
_entity.type
_entity.pdbx_description
1 polymer ?
#
loop_
_entity_poly.entity_id
_entity_poly.type
_entity_poly.pdbx_seq_one_letter_code
_entity_poly.pdbx_strand_id
1 'polypeptide(L)'
;SYTDWFPAPIKPERFYGEKIFNYIQPRAVHRNSPLVPYMPSSPYFGDRANESEQGDVHAWSFFGRHPKTKFKFVYELEAFDRIPARFSSEYGFFGAQMESTVRRYLDGTEMRFDNPIWKHHGEFDRKRSNIDGAIDRHLTEFKTLDEHGYLLYSGIMQGLLYAELAEAMRRKPYGAGDLIWMYNDC
;
A
#
# COMPACT_ATOMS: atom_id res chain seq x y z
N SER A 1 5.66 -14.26 6.54
CA SER A 1 6.86 -14.87 5.94
C SER A 1 6.64 -15.19 4.47
N TYR A 2 7.70 -15.39 3.70
CA TYR A 2 7.62 -15.80 2.28
C TYR A 2 6.79 -17.07 2.08
N THR A 3 6.69 -17.91 3.08
CA THR A 3 5.92 -19.16 3.05
C THR A 3 4.42 -18.96 2.89
N ASP A 4 3.89 -17.79 3.26
CA ASP A 4 2.43 -17.53 3.20
C ASP A 4 1.96 -17.22 1.76
N TRP A 5 2.88 -16.90 0.86
CA TRP A 5 2.61 -16.57 -0.53
C TRP A 5 2.81 -17.74 -1.49
N PHE A 6 3.42 -18.81 -1.02
CA PHE A 6 3.72 -19.98 -1.84
C PHE A 6 2.89 -21.17 -1.41
N PRO A 7 2.33 -21.95 -2.35
CA PRO A 7 1.47 -23.11 -2.05
C PRO A 7 2.24 -24.28 -1.42
N ALA A 8 3.55 -24.24 -1.39
CA ALA A 8 4.40 -25.26 -0.76
C ALA A 8 5.49 -24.59 0.08
N PRO A 9 5.90 -25.20 1.21
CA PRO A 9 6.98 -24.67 2.03
C PRO A 9 8.27 -24.56 1.22
N ILE A 10 8.89 -23.38 1.27
CA ILE A 10 10.23 -23.18 0.69
C ILE A 10 11.21 -23.96 1.55
N LYS A 11 11.94 -24.86 0.94
CA LYS A 11 13.00 -25.58 1.64
C LYS A 11 14.08 -24.59 2.06
N PRO A 12 14.59 -24.67 3.32
CA PRO A 12 15.60 -23.75 3.82
C PRO A 12 16.81 -23.59 2.90
N GLU A 13 17.26 -24.67 2.27
CA GLU A 13 18.39 -24.68 1.34
C GLU A 13 18.13 -23.88 0.03
N ARG A 14 16.89 -23.49 -0.24
CA ARG A 14 16.51 -22.64 -1.40
C ARG A 14 16.28 -21.18 -1.04
N PHE A 15 16.42 -20.82 0.22
CA PHE A 15 16.32 -19.43 0.66
C PHE A 15 17.68 -18.73 0.60
N TYR A 16 18.06 -18.34 -0.58
CA TYR A 16 19.40 -17.74 -0.84
C TYR A 16 19.68 -16.44 -0.08
N GLY A 17 18.63 -15.73 0.35
CA GLY A 17 18.76 -14.48 1.11
C GLY A 17 19.02 -14.67 2.60
N GLU A 18 18.82 -15.85 3.17
CA GLU A 18 18.88 -16.08 4.62
C GLU A 18 20.21 -15.59 5.25
N LYS A 19 21.33 -15.97 4.66
CA LYS A 19 22.65 -15.56 5.16
C LYS A 19 22.84 -14.04 5.12
N ILE A 20 22.28 -13.38 4.12
CA ILE A 20 22.37 -11.92 3.99
C ILE A 20 21.58 -11.26 5.11
N PHE A 21 20.31 -11.61 5.24
CA PHE A 21 19.38 -10.96 6.18
C PHE A 21 19.61 -11.33 7.63
N ASN A 22 20.01 -12.57 7.92
CA ASN A 22 20.12 -13.06 9.30
C ASN A 22 21.55 -13.02 9.86
N TYR A 23 22.58 -12.84 9.01
CA TYR A 23 23.98 -12.87 9.48
C TYR A 23 24.79 -11.66 9.01
N ILE A 24 24.76 -11.35 7.74
CA ILE A 24 25.66 -10.30 7.19
C ILE A 24 25.16 -8.90 7.55
N GLN A 25 23.90 -8.62 7.25
CA GLN A 25 23.31 -7.29 7.50
C GLN A 25 23.25 -6.94 9.01
N PRO A 26 22.76 -7.79 9.93
CA PRO A 26 22.75 -7.44 11.34
C PRO A 26 24.13 -7.16 11.90
N ARG A 27 25.16 -7.90 11.47
CA ARG A 27 26.57 -7.63 11.85
C ARG A 27 27.06 -6.29 11.33
N ALA A 28 26.73 -5.95 10.08
CA ALA A 28 27.09 -4.67 9.49
C ALA A 28 26.41 -3.50 10.21
N VAL A 29 25.12 -3.63 10.51
CA VAL A 29 24.34 -2.63 11.27
C VAL A 29 24.93 -2.47 12.67
N HIS A 30 25.12 -3.56 13.40
CA HIS A 30 25.67 -3.52 14.76
C HIS A 30 27.07 -2.89 14.80
N ARG A 31 27.91 -3.16 13.80
CA ARG A 31 29.28 -2.57 13.71
C ARG A 31 29.26 -1.06 13.46
N ASN A 32 28.37 -0.60 12.60
CA ASN A 32 28.36 0.80 12.12
C ASN A 32 27.36 1.69 12.88
N SER A 33 26.33 1.10 13.48
CA SER A 33 25.25 1.81 14.18
C SER A 33 24.70 0.94 15.31
N PRO A 34 25.50 0.73 16.39
CA PRO A 34 25.17 -0.26 17.43
C PRO A 34 23.89 0.02 18.24
N LEU A 35 23.40 1.27 18.19
CA LEU A 35 22.18 1.66 18.88
C LEU A 35 20.91 1.53 18.00
N VAL A 36 21.06 1.19 16.72
CA VAL A 36 19.93 1.02 15.80
C VAL A 36 19.51 -0.46 15.81
N PRO A 37 18.24 -0.76 16.15
CA PRO A 37 17.73 -2.11 16.06
C PRO A 37 17.68 -2.56 14.61
N TYR A 38 17.94 -3.85 14.38
CA TYR A 38 17.85 -4.46 13.08
C TYR A 38 16.63 -5.39 12.99
N MET A 39 15.85 -5.21 11.94
CA MET A 39 14.71 -6.07 11.61
C MET A 39 15.03 -6.83 10.32
N PRO A 40 15.00 -8.18 10.33
CA PRO A 40 15.43 -8.97 9.17
C PRO A 40 14.44 -8.97 8.00
N SER A 41 13.21 -8.59 8.24
CA SER A 41 12.17 -8.47 7.21
C SER A 41 11.06 -7.51 7.66
N SER A 42 10.19 -7.14 6.73
CA SER A 42 8.92 -6.48 6.99
C SER A 42 7.85 -7.17 6.13
N PRO A 43 6.72 -7.59 6.71
CA PRO A 43 6.40 -7.58 8.13
C PRO A 43 7.23 -8.59 8.92
N TYR A 44 7.41 -8.35 10.21
CA TYR A 44 8.19 -9.20 11.10
C TYR A 44 7.49 -9.39 12.45
N PHE A 45 7.76 -10.51 13.12
CA PHE A 45 7.12 -11.03 14.32
C PHE A 45 5.73 -11.65 14.10
N GLY A 46 5.30 -12.42 15.08
CA GLY A 46 4.09 -13.23 15.03
C GLY A 46 4.31 -14.62 14.42
N ASP A 47 3.33 -15.48 14.58
CA ASP A 47 3.34 -16.83 14.02
C ASP A 47 3.09 -16.85 12.51
N ARG A 48 2.50 -15.76 11.99
CA ARG A 48 2.19 -15.58 10.58
C ARG A 48 2.61 -14.19 10.13
N ALA A 49 2.97 -14.07 8.85
CA ALA A 49 3.17 -12.76 8.24
C ALA A 49 1.89 -11.92 8.35
N ASN A 50 2.04 -10.63 8.62
CA ASN A 50 0.93 -9.71 8.82
C ASN A 50 0.02 -10.04 10.02
N GLU A 51 0.55 -10.65 11.05
CA GLU A 51 -0.18 -10.81 12.29
C GLU A 51 -0.32 -9.45 12.98
N SER A 52 -1.56 -9.04 13.21
CA SER A 52 -1.87 -7.66 13.61
C SER A 52 -1.51 -7.33 15.05
N GLU A 53 -1.34 -8.33 15.92
CA GLU A 53 -1.09 -8.13 17.34
C GLU A 53 0.38 -8.03 17.71
N GLN A 54 1.28 -8.42 16.81
CA GLN A 54 2.72 -8.46 17.05
C GLN A 54 3.50 -7.86 15.88
N GLY A 55 4.53 -7.10 16.20
CA GLY A 55 5.44 -6.55 15.21
C GLY A 55 4.81 -5.48 14.33
N ASP A 56 5.26 -5.45 13.09
CA ASP A 56 4.75 -4.58 12.04
C ASP A 56 3.87 -5.35 11.05
N VAL A 57 2.99 -4.62 10.38
CA VAL A 57 2.08 -5.20 9.40
C VAL A 57 2.08 -4.43 8.09
N HIS A 58 1.89 -5.16 6.99
CA HIS A 58 1.47 -4.57 5.72
C HIS A 58 -0.05 -4.54 5.69
N ALA A 59 -0.63 -3.37 5.90
CA ALA A 59 -2.06 -3.23 6.17
C ALA A 59 -2.99 -3.36 4.94
N TRP A 60 -2.50 -3.89 3.82
CA TRP A 60 -3.28 -4.05 2.59
C TRP A 60 -4.57 -4.87 2.73
N SER A 61 -4.56 -5.88 3.59
CA SER A 61 -5.71 -6.76 3.80
C SER A 61 -6.88 -6.08 4.51
N PHE A 62 -6.61 -4.99 5.22
CA PHE A 62 -7.65 -4.26 5.95
C PHE A 62 -8.47 -3.36 5.03
N PHE A 63 -7.97 -3.06 3.83
CA PHE A 63 -8.62 -2.17 2.87
C PHE A 63 -9.58 -2.87 1.90
N GLY A 64 -9.92 -4.15 2.10
CA GLY A 64 -10.97 -4.66 1.24
C GLY A 64 -10.99 -6.12 0.87
N ARG A 65 -10.39 -6.99 1.60
CA ARG A 65 -10.69 -8.41 1.44
C ARG A 65 -11.72 -8.87 2.45
N HIS A 66 -12.99 -8.70 2.11
CA HIS A 66 -14.02 -9.49 2.80
C HIS A 66 -13.95 -10.93 2.26
N PRO A 67 -13.85 -11.98 3.12
CA PRO A 67 -13.68 -13.38 2.69
C PRO A 67 -14.77 -13.91 1.76
N LYS A 68 -15.94 -13.27 1.75
CA LYS A 68 -17.13 -13.67 0.98
C LYS A 68 -17.40 -12.83 -0.26
N THR A 69 -16.69 -11.72 -0.47
CA THR A 69 -16.90 -10.86 -1.64
C THR A 69 -15.56 -10.59 -2.28
N LYS A 70 -15.33 -11.19 -3.44
CA LYS A 70 -14.16 -10.88 -4.26
C LYS A 70 -14.09 -9.35 -4.46
N PHE A 71 -13.18 -8.67 -3.73
CA PHE A 71 -12.88 -7.24 -3.89
C PHE A 71 -14.05 -6.27 -3.65
N LYS A 72 -14.54 -6.13 -2.41
CA LYS A 72 -15.17 -4.88 -2.00
C LYS A 72 -14.21 -4.18 -1.03
N PHE A 73 -13.61 -3.11 -1.49
CA PHE A 73 -12.87 -2.19 -0.63
C PHE A 73 -13.83 -1.57 0.36
N VAL A 74 -13.42 -1.52 1.60
CA VAL A 74 -14.16 -0.78 2.63
C VAL A 74 -13.82 0.68 2.42
N TYR A 75 -14.69 1.41 1.70
CA TYR A 75 -14.55 2.86 1.52
C TYR A 75 -15.07 3.65 2.73
N GLU A 76 -15.26 2.99 3.86
CA GLU A 76 -15.68 3.62 5.10
C GLU A 76 -14.45 4.09 5.85
N LEU A 77 -14.28 5.40 5.98
CA LEU A 77 -13.13 6.00 6.65
C LEU A 77 -13.00 5.49 8.09
N GLU A 78 -14.12 5.28 8.77
CA GLU A 78 -14.17 4.74 10.14
C GLU A 78 -13.64 3.29 10.25
N ALA A 79 -13.53 2.59 9.14
CA ALA A 79 -12.96 1.24 9.15
C ALA A 79 -11.48 1.23 9.54
N PHE A 80 -10.77 2.32 9.35
CA PHE A 80 -9.36 2.45 9.73
C PHE A 80 -9.13 2.38 11.24
N ASP A 81 -10.08 2.82 12.03
CA ASP A 81 -10.02 2.68 13.49
C ASP A 81 -10.02 1.22 13.96
N ARG A 82 -10.56 0.32 13.14
CA ARG A 82 -10.65 -1.12 13.43
C ARG A 82 -9.38 -1.91 13.09
N ILE A 83 -8.40 -1.28 12.44
CA ILE A 83 -7.11 -1.93 12.14
C ILE A 83 -6.38 -2.20 13.46
N PRO A 84 -6.13 -3.45 13.86
CA PRO A 84 -5.55 -3.75 15.18
C PRO A 84 -4.04 -3.54 15.22
N ALA A 85 -3.40 -3.10 14.14
CA ALA A 85 -1.97 -2.95 14.03
C ALA A 85 -1.39 -1.93 15.02
N ARG A 86 -0.24 -2.25 15.60
CA ARG A 86 0.58 -1.32 16.39
C ARG A 86 1.43 -0.42 15.50
N PHE A 87 1.97 -1.00 14.43
CA PHE A 87 2.77 -0.30 13.45
C PHE A 87 2.42 -0.82 12.06
N SER A 88 2.00 0.05 11.16
CA SER A 88 1.77 -0.30 9.76
C SER A 88 3.00 0.09 8.94
N SER A 89 3.85 -0.88 8.63
CA SER A 89 5.09 -0.64 7.90
C SER A 89 4.88 -0.50 6.39
N GLU A 90 3.70 -0.84 5.91
CA GLU A 90 3.33 -0.66 4.51
C GLU A 90 1.81 -0.57 4.37
N TYR A 91 1.36 0.48 3.73
CA TYR A 91 -0.02 0.63 3.25
C TYR A 91 -0.06 1.68 2.15
N GLY A 92 -1.10 1.64 1.33
CA GLY A 92 -1.25 2.65 0.29
C GLY A 92 -2.60 2.61 -0.39
N PHE A 93 -2.86 3.67 -1.15
CA PHE A 93 -4.05 3.82 -1.96
C PHE A 93 -3.63 4.17 -3.38
N PHE A 94 -4.14 3.39 -4.34
CA PHE A 94 -3.82 3.60 -5.74
C PHE A 94 -4.62 4.79 -6.27
N GLY A 95 -3.96 5.93 -6.35
CA GLY A 95 -4.45 7.11 -7.05
C GLY A 95 -3.80 7.25 -8.42
N ALA A 96 -4.34 8.15 -9.24
CA ALA A 96 -3.70 8.53 -10.48
C ALA A 96 -2.47 9.41 -10.20
N GLN A 97 -1.48 9.32 -11.08
CA GLN A 97 -0.33 10.23 -11.06
C GLN A 97 -0.79 11.67 -11.31
N MET A 98 0.06 12.63 -10.93
CA MET A 98 -0.18 14.04 -11.26
C MET A 98 -0.22 14.25 -12.78
N GLU A 99 -1.05 15.19 -13.25
CA GLU A 99 -1.18 15.49 -14.67
C GLU A 99 0.17 15.80 -15.36
N SER A 100 1.07 16.50 -14.66
CA SER A 100 2.40 16.80 -15.18
C SER A 100 3.23 15.54 -15.43
N THR A 101 3.08 14.51 -14.60
CA THR A 101 3.72 13.19 -14.78
C THR A 101 3.08 12.46 -15.97
N VAL A 102 1.75 12.43 -16.03
CA VAL A 102 1.00 11.80 -17.12
C VAL A 102 1.41 12.40 -18.46
N ARG A 103 1.42 13.73 -18.58
CA ARG A 103 1.82 14.43 -19.81
C ARG A 103 3.25 14.15 -20.22
N ARG A 104 4.15 13.96 -19.26
CA ARG A 104 5.57 13.67 -19.53
C ARG A 104 5.75 12.33 -20.26
N TYR A 105 5.11 11.26 -19.80
CA TYR A 105 5.26 9.95 -20.45
C TYR A 105 4.37 9.76 -21.67
N LEU A 106 3.30 10.56 -21.80
CA LEU A 106 2.49 10.58 -23.02
C LEU A 106 3.21 11.22 -24.21
N ASP A 107 4.27 12.01 -23.95
CA ASP A 107 5.17 12.58 -24.95
C ASP A 107 4.43 13.24 -26.15
N GLY A 108 3.49 14.13 -25.83
CA GLY A 108 2.68 14.85 -26.81
C GLY A 108 1.50 14.08 -27.39
N THR A 109 1.30 12.84 -27.03
CA THR A 109 0.06 12.13 -27.39
C THR A 109 -1.11 12.60 -26.53
N GLU A 110 -2.33 12.39 -27.03
CA GLU A 110 -3.54 12.85 -26.35
C GLU A 110 -3.77 12.13 -25.01
N MET A 111 -4.11 12.89 -23.97
CA MET A 111 -4.46 12.37 -22.66
C MET A 111 -5.91 11.87 -22.67
N ARG A 112 -6.07 10.57 -22.91
CA ARG A 112 -7.36 9.88 -22.99
C ARG A 112 -7.30 8.57 -22.22
N PHE A 113 -8.38 8.18 -21.59
CA PHE A 113 -8.48 6.91 -20.84
C PHE A 113 -8.17 5.66 -21.69
N ASP A 114 -8.38 5.71 -22.99
CA ASP A 114 -8.08 4.62 -23.92
C ASP A 114 -6.65 4.66 -24.48
N ASN A 115 -5.85 5.69 -24.15
CA ASN A 115 -4.45 5.79 -24.59
C ASN A 115 -3.64 4.59 -24.08
N PRO A 116 -2.99 3.81 -24.97
CA PRO A 116 -2.25 2.60 -24.58
C PRO A 116 -1.04 2.89 -23.71
N ILE A 117 -0.38 4.05 -23.88
CA ILE A 117 0.75 4.47 -23.04
C ILE A 117 0.26 4.74 -21.62
N TRP A 118 -0.84 5.46 -21.47
CA TRP A 118 -1.43 5.73 -20.16
C TRP A 118 -1.87 4.44 -19.46
N LYS A 119 -2.52 3.54 -20.18
CA LYS A 119 -2.90 2.22 -19.65
C LYS A 119 -1.69 1.42 -19.16
N HIS A 120 -0.58 1.49 -19.90
CA HIS A 120 0.66 0.81 -19.51
C HIS A 120 1.22 1.35 -18.19
N HIS A 121 1.25 2.66 -18.00
CA HIS A 121 1.74 3.31 -16.78
C HIS A 121 0.72 3.35 -15.64
N GLY A 122 -0.56 3.40 -15.92
CA GLY A 122 -1.61 3.64 -14.95
C GLY A 122 -2.16 2.41 -14.23
N GLU A 123 -1.86 1.20 -14.69
CA GLU A 123 -2.52 -0.04 -14.21
C GLU A 123 -4.06 0.09 -14.08
N PHE A 124 -4.67 0.91 -14.91
CA PHE A 124 -6.07 1.32 -14.84
C PHE A 124 -7.05 0.16 -14.73
N ASP A 125 -6.78 -0.93 -15.45
CA ASP A 125 -7.74 -2.03 -15.53
C ASP A 125 -7.84 -2.87 -14.27
N ARG A 126 -6.83 -2.83 -13.40
CA ARG A 126 -6.78 -3.67 -12.19
C ARG A 126 -7.07 -2.92 -10.90
N LYS A 127 -6.67 -1.64 -10.82
CA LYS A 127 -6.64 -0.89 -9.56
C LYS A 127 -7.60 0.28 -9.52
N ARG A 128 -8.12 0.66 -10.68
CA ARG A 128 -9.06 1.76 -10.85
C ARG A 128 -10.29 1.63 -9.95
N SER A 129 -10.84 0.43 -9.83
CA SER A 129 -12.06 0.19 -9.04
C SER A 129 -11.95 0.57 -7.57
N ASN A 130 -10.75 0.75 -7.04
CA ASN A 130 -10.53 1.05 -5.62
C ASN A 130 -10.74 2.51 -5.33
N ILE A 131 -10.08 3.36 -6.10
CA ILE A 131 -10.19 4.80 -5.94
C ILE A 131 -11.53 5.32 -6.52
N ASP A 132 -12.01 4.71 -7.60
CA ASP A 132 -13.27 5.05 -8.23
C ASP A 132 -14.44 4.92 -7.25
N GLY A 133 -14.53 3.82 -6.54
CA GLY A 133 -15.58 3.62 -5.54
C GLY A 133 -15.47 4.54 -4.33
N ALA A 134 -14.26 4.95 -3.97
CA ALA A 134 -14.06 5.94 -2.92
C ALA A 134 -14.47 7.35 -3.39
N ILE A 135 -14.17 7.70 -4.64
CA ILE A 135 -14.61 8.96 -5.26
C ILE A 135 -16.14 9.01 -5.31
N ASP A 136 -16.79 7.95 -5.80
CA ASP A 136 -18.26 7.86 -5.86
C ASP A 136 -18.92 8.03 -4.49
N ARG A 137 -18.28 7.50 -3.45
CA ARG A 137 -18.84 7.54 -2.11
C ARG A 137 -18.68 8.87 -1.40
N HIS A 138 -17.51 9.52 -1.57
CA HIS A 138 -17.13 10.63 -0.70
C HIS A 138 -17.03 11.98 -1.40
N LEU A 139 -16.90 12.02 -2.73
CA LEU A 139 -16.63 13.26 -3.45
C LEU A 139 -17.66 13.59 -4.52
N THR A 140 -17.76 12.79 -5.57
CA THR A 140 -18.62 13.05 -6.73
C THR A 140 -18.85 11.77 -7.55
N GLU A 141 -19.81 11.80 -8.44
CA GLU A 141 -20.14 10.71 -9.34
C GLU A 141 -18.98 10.44 -10.32
N PHE A 142 -18.23 9.37 -10.11
CA PHE A 142 -17.02 9.04 -10.86
C PHE A 142 -17.24 8.99 -12.38
N LYS A 143 -18.38 8.45 -12.82
CA LYS A 143 -18.70 8.27 -14.25
C LYS A 143 -18.85 9.58 -15.01
N THR A 144 -19.01 10.70 -14.33
CA THR A 144 -19.14 12.02 -14.93
C THR A 144 -17.80 12.73 -15.14
N LEU A 145 -16.70 12.14 -14.65
CA LEU A 145 -15.39 12.75 -14.72
C LEU A 145 -14.75 12.52 -16.10
N ASP A 146 -14.22 13.59 -16.67
CA ASP A 146 -13.23 13.53 -17.73
C ASP A 146 -11.83 13.18 -17.17
N GLU A 147 -10.84 13.09 -18.02
CA GLU A 147 -9.46 12.75 -17.67
C GLU A 147 -8.85 13.70 -16.63
N HIS A 148 -9.10 15.01 -16.76
CA HIS A 148 -8.62 16.01 -15.81
C HIS A 148 -9.31 15.88 -14.46
N GLY A 149 -10.63 15.75 -14.46
CA GLY A 149 -11.43 15.52 -13.28
C GLY A 149 -10.99 14.25 -12.56
N TYR A 150 -10.74 13.17 -13.30
CA TYR A 150 -10.23 11.93 -12.73
C TYR A 150 -8.89 12.11 -12.03
N LEU A 151 -7.91 12.77 -12.65
CA LEU A 151 -6.61 13.03 -12.03
C LEU A 151 -6.75 13.84 -10.74
N LEU A 152 -7.57 14.90 -10.79
CA LEU A 152 -7.81 15.78 -9.64
C LEU A 152 -8.48 15.01 -8.47
N TYR A 153 -9.63 14.39 -8.74
CA TYR A 153 -10.39 13.72 -7.67
C TYR A 153 -9.72 12.46 -7.16
N SER A 154 -8.96 11.75 -7.99
CA SER A 154 -8.12 10.63 -7.59
C SER A 154 -7.05 11.08 -6.58
N GLY A 155 -6.35 12.18 -6.87
CA GLY A 155 -5.36 12.75 -5.95
C GLY A 155 -5.97 13.23 -4.63
N ILE A 156 -7.10 13.92 -4.68
CA ILE A 156 -7.84 14.36 -3.48
C ILE A 156 -8.24 13.15 -2.63
N MET A 157 -8.84 12.14 -3.25
CA MET A 157 -9.29 10.95 -2.53
C MET A 157 -8.13 10.16 -1.93
N GLN A 158 -7.04 10.02 -2.67
CA GLN A 158 -5.82 9.39 -2.15
C GLN A 158 -5.30 10.13 -0.92
N GLY A 159 -5.23 11.46 -0.97
CA GLY A 159 -4.80 12.29 0.16
C GLY A 159 -5.71 12.14 1.38
N LEU A 160 -7.03 12.12 1.18
CA LEU A 160 -7.99 11.90 2.27
C LEU A 160 -7.83 10.52 2.92
N LEU A 161 -7.65 9.48 2.13
CA LEU A 161 -7.46 8.12 2.64
C LEU A 161 -6.14 7.98 3.43
N TYR A 162 -5.07 8.60 2.97
CA TYR A 162 -3.80 8.63 3.70
C TYR A 162 -3.92 9.40 5.02
N ALA A 163 -4.55 10.57 5.00
CA ALA A 163 -4.75 11.39 6.19
C ALA A 163 -5.56 10.62 7.24
N GLU A 164 -6.69 10.04 6.85
CA GLU A 164 -7.57 9.29 7.76
C GLU A 164 -6.86 8.08 8.37
N LEU A 165 -6.08 7.33 7.60
CA LEU A 165 -5.33 6.21 8.15
C LEU A 165 -4.25 6.66 9.14
N ALA A 166 -3.47 7.69 8.80
CA ALA A 166 -2.46 8.24 9.70
C ALA A 166 -3.09 8.73 11.01
N GLU A 167 -4.24 9.40 10.93
CA GLU A 167 -5.00 9.83 12.09
C GLU A 167 -5.54 8.65 12.91
N ALA A 168 -6.08 7.63 12.25
CA ALA A 168 -6.55 6.41 12.90
C ALA A 168 -5.42 5.70 13.64
N MET A 169 -4.21 5.64 13.07
CA MET A 169 -3.05 5.07 13.75
C MET A 169 -2.63 5.90 14.98
N ARG A 170 -2.72 7.23 14.89
CA ARG A 170 -2.41 8.14 16.01
C ARG A 170 -3.44 8.10 17.14
N ARG A 171 -4.72 7.86 16.84
CA ARG A 171 -5.79 7.72 17.84
C ARG A 171 -5.63 6.48 18.72
N LYS A 172 -4.88 5.47 18.28
CA LYS A 172 -4.66 4.24 19.03
C LYS A 172 -3.68 4.43 20.19
N PRO A 173 -4.05 4.08 21.43
CA PRO A 173 -3.15 4.23 22.58
C PRO A 173 -1.90 3.34 22.49
N TYR A 174 -1.92 2.32 21.67
CA TYR A 174 -0.81 1.40 21.41
C TYR A 174 -0.16 1.63 20.03
N GLY A 175 -0.62 2.63 19.28
CA GLY A 175 -0.09 2.95 17.96
C GLY A 175 1.34 3.47 18.03
N ALA A 176 2.23 2.90 17.25
CA ALA A 176 3.65 3.27 17.19
C ALA A 176 4.02 4.01 15.88
N GLY A 177 3.10 4.07 14.93
CA GLY A 177 3.28 4.80 13.67
C GLY A 177 2.91 4.02 12.43
N ASP A 178 3.20 4.63 11.30
CA ASP A 178 2.87 4.12 9.98
C ASP A 178 3.88 4.59 8.93
N LEU A 179 4.02 3.81 7.84
CA LEU A 179 4.84 4.13 6.68
C LEU A 179 4.01 3.96 5.41
N ILE A 180 4.01 4.98 4.57
CA ILE A 180 3.26 5.01 3.33
C ILE A 180 4.01 4.23 2.24
N TRP A 181 3.34 3.32 1.57
CA TRP A 181 3.75 2.71 0.33
C TRP A 181 2.95 3.34 -0.84
N MET A 182 3.52 4.09 -1.75
CA MET A 182 4.93 4.44 -1.78
C MET A 182 5.07 5.92 -2.10
N TYR A 183 6.27 6.45 -1.87
CA TYR A 183 6.53 7.89 -1.96
C TYR A 183 6.45 8.44 -3.39
N ASN A 184 6.83 7.67 -4.39
CA ASN A 184 6.93 8.11 -5.78
C ASN A 184 6.12 7.21 -6.73
N ASP A 185 5.75 7.79 -7.85
CA ASP A 185 5.18 7.07 -8.99
C ASP A 185 6.23 6.18 -9.68
N CYS A 186 5.80 5.09 -10.31
CA CYS A 186 6.63 4.21 -11.12
C CYS A 186 6.10 4.09 -12.55
#